data_618dab286bc9e40b25527da93b8b76a3
#
_entry.id   618dab286bc9e40b25527da93b8b76a3
#
_cell.length_a   1.000
_cell.length_b   1.000
_cell.length_c   1.000
_cell.angle_alpha   90.00
_cell.angle_beta   90.00
_cell.angle_gamma   90.00
#
_symmetry.space_group_name_H-M   'P 1'
#
loop_
_entity.id
_entity.type
_entity.pdbx_description
1 polymer ?
#
loop_
_entity_poly.entity_id
_entity_poly.type
_entity_poly.pdbx_seq_one_letter_code
_entity_poly.pdbx_strand_id
1 'polypeptide(L)'
;MSTSQDEIAELVTAVGVQCDDNTLRVLLSDGRQVSLPLDTLGWLNWLYAASPEQRDAWTIEPGGYAIYWEDLDDGIEVAHLLGLQPLV
;
A
#
# COMPACT_ATOMS: atom_id res chain seq x y z
N MET A 1 -14.85 -1.94 -27.29
CA MET A 1 -14.09 -0.81 -26.77
C MET A 1 -13.10 -1.29 -25.71
N SER A 2 -11.88 -0.88 -25.83
CA SER A 2 -10.86 -1.32 -24.85
C SER A 2 -10.85 -0.38 -23.65
N THR A 3 -10.59 -0.95 -22.48
CA THR A 3 -10.41 -0.20 -21.25
C THR A 3 -8.97 0.28 -21.16
N SER A 4 -8.76 1.53 -20.84
CA SER A 4 -7.42 2.05 -20.67
C SER A 4 -6.79 1.48 -19.39
N GLN A 5 -5.46 1.45 -19.33
CA GLN A 5 -4.76 1.02 -18.12
C GLN A 5 -5.07 1.92 -16.94
N ASP A 6 -5.28 3.21 -17.18
CA ASP A 6 -5.63 4.14 -16.11
C ASP A 6 -6.97 3.79 -15.49
N GLU A 7 -7.95 3.42 -16.30
CA GLU A 7 -9.25 2.98 -15.80
C GLU A 7 -9.12 1.70 -14.98
N ILE A 8 -8.31 0.75 -15.44
CA ILE A 8 -8.07 -0.49 -14.70
C ILE A 8 -7.40 -0.18 -13.37
N ALA A 9 -6.41 0.71 -13.36
CA ALA A 9 -5.72 1.08 -12.14
C ALA A 9 -6.67 1.74 -11.13
N GLU A 10 -7.60 2.54 -11.61
CA GLU A 10 -8.57 3.20 -10.74
C GLU A 10 -9.55 2.22 -10.11
N LEU A 11 -9.75 1.06 -10.72
CA LEU A 11 -10.64 0.03 -10.20
C LEU A 11 -9.96 -0.90 -9.21
N VAL A 12 -8.65 -0.84 -9.09
CA VAL A 12 -7.89 -1.69 -8.19
C VAL A 12 -7.84 -1.03 -6.83
N THR A 13 -8.18 -1.80 -5.79
CA THR A 13 -8.20 -1.30 -4.42
C THR A 13 -7.36 -2.20 -3.53
N ALA A 14 -7.05 -1.72 -2.33
CA ALA A 14 -6.41 -2.53 -1.31
C ALA A 14 -7.48 -3.33 -0.56
N VAL A 15 -7.22 -4.62 -0.36
CA VAL A 15 -8.13 -5.48 0.37
C VAL A 15 -7.49 -6.10 1.62
N GLY A 16 -6.20 -5.94 1.81
CA GLY A 16 -5.51 -6.43 2.99
C GLY A 16 -4.11 -5.86 3.10
N VAL A 17 -3.59 -5.89 4.30
CA VAL A 17 -2.25 -5.37 4.60
C VAL A 17 -1.61 -6.33 5.59
N GLN A 18 -0.33 -6.62 5.39
CA GLN A 18 0.47 -7.40 6.32
C GLN A 18 1.82 -6.74 6.48
N CYS A 19 2.34 -6.72 7.69
CA CYS A 19 3.68 -6.20 7.94
C CYS A 19 4.47 -7.27 8.67
N ASP A 20 5.48 -7.83 8.01
CA ASP A 20 6.37 -8.84 8.55
C ASP A 20 7.79 -8.30 8.55
N ASP A 21 8.42 -8.29 9.70
CA ASP A 21 9.75 -7.72 9.86
C ASP A 21 9.77 -6.30 9.29
N ASN A 22 10.55 -6.04 8.27
CA ASN A 22 10.64 -4.72 7.65
C ASN A 22 10.00 -4.68 6.27
N THR A 23 9.05 -5.58 6.00
CA THR A 23 8.35 -5.62 4.71
C THR A 23 6.87 -5.41 4.90
N LEU A 24 6.32 -4.42 4.22
CA LEU A 24 4.89 -4.20 4.17
C LEU A 24 4.35 -4.86 2.91
N ARG A 25 3.33 -5.69 3.07
CA ARG A 25 2.67 -6.34 1.93
C ARG A 25 1.25 -5.82 1.81
N VAL A 26 0.91 -5.32 0.65
CA VAL A 26 -0.43 -4.83 0.36
C VAL A 26 -1.08 -5.78 -0.65
N LEU A 27 -2.21 -6.33 -0.26
CA LEU A 27 -2.97 -7.22 -1.14
C LEU A 27 -3.98 -6.38 -1.91
N LEU A 28 -4.03 -6.58 -3.22
CA LEU A 28 -4.89 -5.81 -4.10
C LEU A 28 -6.10 -6.62 -4.55
N SER A 29 -7.15 -5.93 -4.93
CA SER A 29 -8.41 -6.54 -5.32
C SER A 29 -8.32 -7.40 -6.58
N ASP A 30 -7.30 -7.19 -7.41
CA ASP A 30 -7.08 -7.98 -8.62
C ASP A 30 -6.22 -9.23 -8.38
N GLY A 31 -5.90 -9.52 -7.12
CA GLY A 31 -5.10 -10.69 -6.75
C GLY A 31 -3.60 -10.46 -6.65
N ARG A 32 -3.14 -9.28 -7.04
CA ARG A 32 -1.71 -8.97 -6.93
C ARG A 32 -1.35 -8.59 -5.50
N GLN A 33 -0.07 -8.71 -5.21
CA GLN A 33 0.48 -8.30 -3.92
C GLN A 33 1.67 -7.40 -4.19
N VAL A 34 1.72 -6.27 -3.48
CA VAL A 34 2.85 -5.34 -3.56
C VAL A 34 3.65 -5.46 -2.28
N SER A 35 4.94 -5.74 -2.39
CA SER A 35 5.85 -5.84 -1.24
C SER A 35 6.74 -4.61 -1.19
N LEU A 36 6.77 -3.97 -0.03
CA LEU A 36 7.48 -2.72 0.16
C LEU A 36 8.51 -2.90 1.29
N PRO A 37 9.81 -2.96 0.96
CA PRO A 37 10.84 -3.05 1.99
C PRO A 37 11.00 -1.69 2.68
N LEU A 38 10.59 -1.62 3.95
CA LEU A 38 10.56 -0.37 4.70
C LEU A 38 11.96 0.21 4.95
N ASP A 39 12.95 -0.67 5.09
CA ASP A 39 14.32 -0.25 5.35
C ASP A 39 15.04 0.26 4.10
N THR A 40 14.46 0.06 2.93
CA THR A 40 15.04 0.46 1.67
C THR A 40 14.36 1.69 1.08
N LEU A 41 13.04 1.79 1.25
CA LEU A 41 12.25 2.86 0.67
C LEU A 41 12.19 4.06 1.60
N GLY A 42 12.98 5.08 1.32
CA GLY A 42 13.10 6.25 2.18
C GLY A 42 11.78 6.98 2.42
N TRP A 43 10.87 6.96 1.45
CA TRP A 43 9.56 7.62 1.59
C TRP A 43 8.65 6.90 2.58
N LEU A 44 9.02 5.69 3.03
CA LEU A 44 8.32 4.95 4.08
C LEU A 44 9.05 4.99 5.41
N ASN A 45 9.99 5.90 5.58
CA ASN A 45 10.78 5.98 6.80
C ASN A 45 9.90 6.22 8.03
N TRP A 46 8.80 6.94 7.87
CA TRP A 46 7.85 7.17 8.96
C TRP A 46 7.24 5.86 9.47
N LEU A 47 7.03 4.89 8.59
CA LEU A 47 6.50 3.59 8.97
C LEU A 47 7.62 2.68 9.49
N TYR A 48 8.80 2.79 8.90
CA TYR A 48 9.96 2.03 9.36
C TYR A 48 10.32 2.38 10.81
N ALA A 49 10.21 3.65 11.16
CA ALA A 49 10.52 4.13 12.52
C ALA A 49 9.42 3.79 13.53
N ALA A 50 8.26 3.33 13.09
CA ALA A 50 7.15 3.02 13.96
C ALA A 50 7.35 1.70 14.68
N SER A 51 6.66 1.54 15.81
CA SER A 51 6.65 0.27 16.54
C SER A 51 5.88 -0.80 15.77
N PRO A 52 6.10 -2.09 16.07
CA PRO A 52 5.30 -3.15 15.45
C PRO A 52 3.81 -2.97 15.65
N GLU A 53 3.41 -2.51 16.82
CA GLU A 53 2.00 -2.26 17.12
C GLU A 53 1.43 -1.16 16.25
N GLN A 54 2.20 -0.09 16.05
CA GLN A 54 1.76 0.99 15.18
C GLN A 54 1.68 0.56 13.72
N ARG A 55 2.63 -0.26 13.27
CA ARG A 55 2.61 -0.79 11.91
C ARG A 55 1.39 -1.63 11.63
N ASP A 56 0.87 -2.32 12.65
CA ASP A 56 -0.31 -3.19 12.51
C ASP A 56 -1.62 -2.43 12.68
N ALA A 57 -1.57 -1.17 13.08
CA ALA A 57 -2.76 -0.36 13.33
C ALA A 57 -3.17 0.46 12.11
N TRP A 58 -3.23 -0.20 10.96
CA TRP A 58 -3.65 0.42 9.72
C TRP A 58 -5.17 0.34 9.52
N THR A 59 -5.68 1.23 8.70
CA THR A 59 -7.08 1.23 8.27
C THR A 59 -7.12 1.39 6.76
N ILE A 60 -7.97 0.62 6.09
CA ILE A 60 -8.21 0.84 4.67
C ILE A 60 -9.32 1.88 4.55
N GLU A 61 -9.02 2.97 3.85
CA GLU A 61 -9.97 4.07 3.68
C GLU A 61 -11.21 3.61 2.92
N PRO A 62 -12.36 4.24 3.13
CA PRO A 62 -13.56 3.90 2.38
C PRO A 62 -13.30 3.92 0.88
N GLY A 63 -13.74 2.89 0.19
CA GLY A 63 -13.47 2.70 -1.22
C GLY A 63 -12.23 1.89 -1.52
N GLY A 64 -11.32 1.74 -0.56
CA GLY A 64 -10.14 0.89 -0.73
C GLY A 64 -9.01 1.52 -1.53
N TYR A 65 -8.99 2.85 -1.70
CA TYR A 65 -7.98 3.51 -2.54
C TYR A 65 -6.77 3.99 -1.77
N ALA A 66 -6.81 3.91 -0.44
CA ALA A 66 -5.69 4.32 0.40
C ALA A 66 -5.68 3.52 1.70
N ILE A 67 -4.49 3.39 2.26
CA ILE A 67 -4.28 2.77 3.57
C ILE A 67 -3.76 3.87 4.49
N TYR A 68 -4.30 3.97 5.69
CA TYR A 68 -3.98 5.06 6.60
C TYR A 68 -3.57 4.51 7.97
N TRP A 69 -2.58 5.14 8.56
CA TRP A 69 -2.13 4.86 9.93
C TRP A 69 -2.43 6.10 10.77
N GLU A 70 -3.50 6.03 11.54
CA GLU A 70 -3.97 7.17 12.30
C GLU A 70 -2.94 7.66 13.33
N ASP A 71 -2.30 6.73 14.03
CA ASP A 71 -1.31 7.08 15.04
C ASP A 71 -0.08 7.77 14.45
N LEU A 72 0.19 7.55 13.19
CA LEU A 72 1.34 8.12 12.49
C LEU A 72 0.96 9.30 11.62
N ASP A 73 -0.35 9.57 11.51
CA ASP A 73 -0.89 10.65 10.68
C ASP A 73 -0.34 10.63 9.27
N ASP A 74 -0.27 9.45 8.68
CA ASP A 74 0.26 9.27 7.33
C ASP A 74 -0.38 8.04 6.68
N GLY A 75 -0.25 7.95 5.36
CA GLY A 75 -0.87 6.88 4.63
C GLY A 75 -0.22 6.63 3.27
N ILE A 76 -0.75 5.64 2.57
CA ILE A 76 -0.25 5.21 1.26
C ILE A 76 -1.44 5.12 0.31
N GLU A 77 -1.35 5.78 -0.83
CA GLU A 77 -2.37 5.67 -1.86
C GLU A 77 -2.09 4.48 -2.77
N VAL A 78 -3.12 3.72 -3.10
CA VAL A 78 -2.98 2.56 -3.98
C VAL A 78 -2.46 2.96 -5.35
N ALA A 79 -2.90 4.10 -5.87
CA ALA A 79 -2.42 4.59 -7.17
C ALA A 79 -0.90 4.75 -7.17
N HIS A 80 -0.32 5.21 -6.07
CA HIS A 80 1.13 5.34 -5.95
C HIS A 80 1.81 3.98 -6.00
N LEU A 81 1.23 2.99 -5.31
CA LEU A 81 1.79 1.64 -5.31
C LEU A 81 1.78 1.02 -6.71
N LEU A 82 0.72 1.24 -7.46
CA LEU A 82 0.63 0.72 -8.82
C LEU A 82 1.69 1.35 -9.72
N GLY A 83 1.99 2.62 -9.50
CA GLY A 83 3.03 3.31 -10.26
C GLY A 83 4.44 2.84 -9.95
N LEU A 84 4.64 2.20 -8.80
CA LEU A 84 5.95 1.70 -8.39
C LEU A 84 6.25 0.30 -8.89
N GLN A 85 5.26 -0.41 -9.42
CA GLN A 85 5.47 -1.79 -9.84
C GLN A 85 6.43 -1.84 -11.02
N PRO A 86 7.38 -2.80 -11.00
CA PRO A 86 8.33 -2.93 -12.10
C PRO A 86 7.60 -3.20 -13.41
N LEU A 87 8.11 -2.61 -14.46
CA LEU A 87 7.63 -2.85 -15.81
C LEU A 87 8.38 -4.04 -16.38
N VAL A 88 7.87 -5.18 -16.13
CA VAL A 88 8.56 -6.42 -16.56
C VAL A 88 7.93 -7.02 -17.78
#